data_9e076bcb14f3c47109c07688109328bc
#
_entry.id   9e076bcb14f3c47109c07688109328bc
#
_cell.length_a   1.000
_cell.length_b   1.000
_cell.length_c   1.000
_cell.angle_alpha   90.00
_cell.angle_beta   90.00
_cell.angle_gamma   90.00
#
_symmetry.space_group_name_H-M   'P 1'
#
loop_
_entity.id
_entity.type
_entity.pdbx_description
1 polymer ?
#
loop_
_entity_poly.entity_id
_entity_poly.type
_entity_poly.pdbx_seq_one_letter_code
_entity_poly.pdbx_strand_id
1 'polypeptide(L)'
;YYAVATGFKGEITLWMSIISLVLVILLGFFIDNFWCKYICPLGAASNTFKFWLWVVILFAIYAIFALLGLPIPWFIMLAAFCILGYLLEILCGKPKYQLLYVLKEQDKCTSCGLCTKRCPYHIDVASSKEQKIASVDCTLCGDCIGSCPTEALKIGACKGKGQKWMNYLPAVITVILVILGIWIGGKFELPTIDVTWGVEQTAEDGTVTQLIDPSTLKTAELTGLRSVKCYGSSMAFKARLEKIAGVHGVKTFVNTHRAVVTYDPSVITPEKIQEMIFIPSKFRVNSPDPAAVDSIKIVTIRTENMYDKMDLNYLGLQMRNSGKKIYGLQSEFACPLIVRVYMDPSEEVDGKWFKNIVEMDKLEMPVHGGGVKEIEVDYKYEGMEDGVSYMPVDEYLRMMFSPFKAQFKKRVEQYAGQPQYIYEIADQNYEKPIIMRNMPYLSNHLSGNEGIIGIYLDLNEELVPAITIRFAAPMTEEKLWELMTMETWSITYGKDDVREVGAKIG
;
A
#
# COMPACT_ATOMS: atom_id res chain seq x y z
N TYR A 1 -0.25 -14.55 -2.66
CA TYR A 1 0.40 -13.43 -1.95
C TYR A 1 0.30 -13.60 -0.44
N TYR A 2 -0.85 -13.99 0.08
CA TYR A 2 -1.04 -14.17 1.53
C TYR A 2 -0.24 -15.36 2.09
N ALA A 3 -0.08 -16.42 1.34
CA ALA A 3 0.67 -17.60 1.76
C ALA A 3 2.18 -17.32 1.91
N VAL A 4 2.72 -16.39 1.13
CA VAL A 4 4.11 -15.93 1.26
C VAL A 4 4.29 -15.10 2.53
N ALA A 5 3.29 -14.28 2.89
CA ALA A 5 3.32 -13.47 4.11
C ALA A 5 3.17 -14.29 5.39
N THR A 6 2.59 -15.49 5.32
CA THR A 6 2.38 -16.39 6.48
C THR A 6 3.49 -17.42 6.70
N GLY A 7 4.63 -17.29 6.00
CA GLY A 7 5.81 -18.14 6.24
C GLY A 7 5.71 -19.57 5.69
N PHE A 8 4.72 -19.88 4.85
CA PHE A 8 4.72 -21.13 4.09
C PHE A 8 5.88 -21.12 3.10
N LYS A 9 6.77 -22.11 3.17
CA LYS A 9 7.85 -22.28 2.21
C LYS A 9 7.25 -22.39 0.80
N GLY A 10 7.67 -21.53 -0.12
CA GLY A 10 7.05 -21.33 -1.43
C GLY A 10 6.86 -22.58 -2.29
N GLU A 11 7.67 -23.59 -2.10
CA GLU A 11 7.56 -24.88 -2.82
C GLU A 11 6.28 -25.65 -2.49
N ILE A 12 5.91 -25.74 -1.20
CA ILE A 12 4.69 -26.46 -0.78
C ILE A 12 3.44 -25.76 -1.31
N THR A 13 3.41 -24.44 -1.30
CA THR A 13 2.28 -23.65 -1.80
C THR A 13 2.12 -23.79 -3.32
N LEU A 14 3.22 -23.84 -4.07
CA LEU A 14 3.20 -24.01 -5.51
C LEU A 14 2.62 -25.38 -5.90
N TRP A 15 3.09 -26.45 -5.29
CA TRP A 15 2.59 -27.81 -5.55
C TRP A 15 1.12 -27.97 -5.18
N MET A 16 0.69 -27.45 -4.03
CA MET A 16 -0.73 -27.50 -3.62
C MET A 16 -1.61 -26.70 -4.57
N SER A 17 -1.14 -25.57 -5.09
CA SER A 17 -1.87 -24.77 -6.08
C SER A 17 -1.97 -25.50 -7.44
N ILE A 18 -0.91 -26.15 -7.89
CA ILE A 18 -0.91 -26.93 -9.13
C ILE A 18 -1.84 -28.16 -8.99
N ILE A 19 -1.74 -28.90 -7.88
CA ILE A 19 -2.60 -30.06 -7.62
C ILE A 19 -4.06 -29.66 -7.58
N SER A 20 -4.41 -28.59 -6.87
CA SER A 20 -5.79 -28.09 -6.78
C SER A 20 -6.32 -27.64 -8.14
N LEU A 21 -5.50 -26.94 -8.94
CA LEU A 21 -5.87 -26.51 -10.28
C LEU A 21 -6.13 -27.72 -11.20
N VAL A 22 -5.22 -28.71 -11.22
CA VAL A 22 -5.34 -29.92 -12.02
C VAL A 22 -6.59 -30.70 -11.60
N LEU A 23 -6.83 -30.83 -10.29
CA LEU A 23 -8.00 -31.53 -9.76
C LEU A 23 -9.31 -30.83 -10.15
N VAL A 24 -9.37 -29.50 -10.10
CA VAL A 24 -10.54 -28.73 -10.54
C VAL A 24 -10.80 -28.90 -12.03
N ILE A 25 -9.75 -28.87 -12.86
CA ILE A 25 -9.87 -29.07 -14.31
C ILE A 25 -10.37 -30.50 -14.59
N LEU A 26 -9.75 -31.50 -14.00
CA LEU A 26 -10.13 -32.90 -14.21
C LEU A 26 -11.58 -33.15 -13.78
N LEU A 27 -11.97 -32.71 -12.58
CA LEU A 27 -13.33 -32.89 -12.10
C LEU A 27 -14.35 -32.09 -12.90
N GLY A 28 -13.96 -30.94 -13.46
CA GLY A 28 -14.80 -30.15 -14.37
C GLY A 28 -15.10 -30.83 -15.70
N PHE A 29 -14.28 -31.80 -16.14
CA PHE A 29 -14.58 -32.64 -17.31
C PHE A 29 -15.63 -33.72 -17.05
N PHE A 30 -15.72 -34.21 -15.80
CA PHE A 30 -16.61 -35.30 -15.45
C PHE A 30 -17.90 -34.83 -14.78
N ILE A 31 -17.92 -33.66 -14.17
CA ILE A 31 -19.04 -33.13 -13.41
C ILE A 31 -19.40 -31.74 -13.93
N ASP A 32 -20.57 -31.60 -14.52
CA ASP A 32 -21.06 -30.33 -15.02
C ASP A 32 -21.14 -29.27 -13.90
N ASN A 33 -20.61 -28.09 -14.20
CA ASN A 33 -20.56 -26.97 -13.28
C ASN A 33 -19.87 -27.25 -11.93
N PHE A 34 -18.91 -28.20 -11.90
CA PHE A 34 -18.24 -28.67 -10.68
C PHE A 34 -17.74 -27.52 -9.79
N TRP A 35 -17.03 -26.54 -10.37
CA TRP A 35 -16.51 -25.43 -9.62
C TRP A 35 -17.63 -24.59 -8.97
N CYS A 36 -18.61 -24.17 -9.77
CA CYS A 36 -19.68 -23.27 -9.33
C CYS A 36 -20.62 -23.91 -8.31
N LYS A 37 -20.80 -25.23 -8.43
CA LYS A 37 -21.79 -25.96 -7.64
C LYS A 37 -21.21 -26.50 -6.33
N TYR A 38 -19.95 -26.94 -6.32
CA TYR A 38 -19.40 -27.69 -5.17
C TYR A 38 -18.24 -26.98 -4.46
N ILE A 39 -17.55 -26.05 -5.10
CA ILE A 39 -16.35 -25.42 -4.53
C ILE A 39 -16.51 -23.89 -4.35
N CYS A 40 -17.20 -23.21 -5.27
CA CYS A 40 -17.29 -21.76 -5.26
C CYS A 40 -18.15 -21.24 -4.09
N PRO A 41 -17.60 -20.48 -3.14
CA PRO A 41 -18.39 -19.94 -2.03
C PRO A 41 -19.46 -18.95 -2.50
N LEU A 42 -19.27 -18.29 -3.65
CA LEU A 42 -20.29 -17.43 -4.26
C LEU A 42 -21.49 -18.24 -4.79
N GLY A 43 -21.25 -19.45 -5.32
CA GLY A 43 -22.32 -20.38 -5.69
C GLY A 43 -23.15 -20.80 -4.49
N ALA A 44 -22.49 -21.21 -3.40
CA ALA A 44 -23.15 -21.53 -2.14
C ALA A 44 -23.95 -20.34 -1.58
N ALA A 45 -23.36 -19.15 -1.56
CA ALA A 45 -24.03 -17.93 -1.13
C ALA A 45 -25.28 -17.63 -1.98
N SER A 46 -25.20 -17.75 -3.30
CA SER A 46 -26.35 -17.51 -4.18
C SER A 46 -27.51 -18.49 -3.93
N ASN A 47 -27.17 -19.76 -3.63
CA ASN A 47 -28.17 -20.76 -3.26
C ASN A 47 -28.82 -20.45 -1.91
N THR A 48 -28.04 -19.96 -0.93
CA THR A 48 -28.58 -19.55 0.37
C THR A 48 -29.61 -18.44 0.22
N PHE A 49 -29.41 -17.47 -0.64
CA PHE A 49 -30.38 -16.39 -0.90
C PHE A 49 -31.72 -16.91 -1.47
N LYS A 50 -31.75 -18.03 -2.18
CA LYS A 50 -33.00 -18.66 -2.62
C LYS A 50 -33.83 -19.19 -1.45
N PHE A 51 -33.20 -19.45 -0.34
CA PHE A 51 -33.81 -19.87 0.92
C PHE A 51 -33.84 -18.71 1.94
N TRP A 52 -34.27 -17.51 1.50
CA TRP A 52 -34.21 -16.26 2.24
C TRP A 52 -34.64 -16.36 3.71
N LEU A 53 -35.59 -17.24 4.04
CA LEU A 53 -36.03 -17.45 5.43
C LEU A 53 -34.89 -17.94 6.32
N TRP A 54 -34.01 -18.83 5.81
CA TRP A 54 -32.86 -19.33 6.53
C TRP A 54 -31.78 -18.26 6.68
N VAL A 55 -31.68 -17.36 5.71
CA VAL A 55 -30.80 -16.18 5.80
C VAL A 55 -31.23 -15.29 6.96
N VAL A 56 -32.53 -14.99 7.05
CA VAL A 56 -33.09 -14.17 8.15
C VAL A 56 -32.84 -14.84 9.49
N ILE A 57 -33.06 -16.17 9.61
CA ILE A 57 -32.77 -16.91 10.83
C ILE A 57 -31.30 -16.82 11.22
N LEU A 58 -30.39 -17.02 10.28
CA LEU A 58 -28.94 -16.94 10.52
C LEU A 58 -28.52 -15.54 11.01
N PHE A 59 -29.02 -14.48 10.36
CA PHE A 59 -28.75 -13.10 10.79
C PHE A 59 -29.36 -12.78 12.16
N ALA A 60 -30.57 -13.31 12.45
CA ALA A 60 -31.18 -13.13 13.76
C ALA A 60 -30.36 -13.82 14.86
N ILE A 61 -29.86 -15.02 14.61
CA ILE A 61 -28.97 -15.73 15.53
C ILE A 61 -27.70 -14.93 15.77
N TYR A 62 -27.07 -14.42 14.70
CA TYR A 62 -25.87 -13.57 14.80
C TYR A 62 -26.14 -12.31 15.62
N ALA A 63 -27.26 -11.63 15.38
CA ALA A 63 -27.65 -10.45 16.14
C ALA A 63 -27.86 -10.74 17.62
N ILE A 64 -28.48 -11.90 17.95
CA ILE A 64 -28.67 -12.33 19.35
C ILE A 64 -27.31 -12.54 20.03
N PHE A 65 -26.35 -13.21 19.39
CA PHE A 65 -25.01 -13.38 19.95
C PHE A 65 -24.29 -12.04 20.15
N ALA A 66 -24.42 -11.12 19.20
CA ALA A 66 -23.86 -9.77 19.32
C ALA A 66 -24.47 -8.99 20.51
N LEU A 67 -25.80 -9.11 20.72
CA LEU A 67 -26.50 -8.49 21.87
C LEU A 67 -26.12 -9.10 23.21
N LEU A 68 -25.76 -10.40 23.22
CA LEU A 68 -25.29 -11.09 24.42
C LEU A 68 -23.81 -10.78 24.76
N GLY A 69 -23.14 -9.91 23.97
CA GLY A 69 -21.76 -9.54 24.19
C GLY A 69 -20.73 -10.59 23.78
N LEU A 70 -21.15 -11.62 23.00
CA LEU A 70 -20.26 -12.63 22.45
C LEU A 70 -19.79 -12.19 21.07
N PRO A 71 -18.55 -11.67 20.90
CA PRO A 71 -18.06 -11.19 19.63
C PRO A 71 -17.71 -12.36 18.71
N ILE A 72 -18.68 -12.79 17.89
CA ILE A 72 -18.42 -13.78 16.84
C ILE A 72 -17.81 -13.03 15.64
N PRO A 73 -16.58 -13.37 15.23
CA PRO A 73 -15.96 -12.76 14.06
C PRO A 73 -16.83 -12.94 12.80
N TRP A 74 -16.97 -11.91 12.00
CA TRP A 74 -17.82 -11.89 10.81
C TRP A 74 -17.48 -13.00 9.79
N PHE A 75 -16.22 -13.46 9.72
CA PHE A 75 -15.83 -14.56 8.82
C PHE A 75 -16.42 -15.90 9.23
N ILE A 76 -16.69 -16.13 10.53
CA ILE A 76 -17.40 -17.33 11.01
C ILE A 76 -18.86 -17.29 10.53
N MET A 77 -19.49 -16.14 10.60
CA MET A 77 -20.83 -15.95 10.03
C MET A 77 -20.86 -16.21 8.52
N LEU A 78 -19.85 -15.71 7.79
CA LEU A 78 -19.72 -15.94 6.35
C LEU A 78 -19.51 -17.43 6.03
N ALA A 79 -18.67 -18.13 6.80
CA ALA A 79 -18.46 -19.57 6.67
C ALA A 79 -19.75 -20.34 6.93
N ALA A 80 -20.48 -20.01 8.01
CA ALA A 80 -21.76 -20.61 8.34
C ALA A 80 -22.80 -20.38 7.22
N PHE A 81 -22.80 -19.19 6.63
CA PHE A 81 -23.67 -18.86 5.50
C PHE A 81 -23.36 -19.71 4.26
N CYS A 82 -22.09 -19.92 3.93
CA CYS A 82 -21.70 -20.79 2.82
C CYS A 82 -22.03 -22.26 3.09
N ILE A 83 -21.73 -22.76 4.30
CA ILE A 83 -22.04 -24.14 4.71
C ILE A 83 -23.55 -24.38 4.66
N LEU A 84 -24.34 -23.42 5.17
CA LEU A 84 -25.81 -23.51 5.11
C LEU A 84 -26.31 -23.59 3.66
N GLY A 85 -25.70 -22.83 2.73
CA GLY A 85 -26.03 -22.88 1.31
C GLY A 85 -25.84 -24.26 0.70
N TYR A 86 -24.72 -24.91 0.98
CA TYR A 86 -24.46 -26.29 0.54
C TYR A 86 -25.41 -27.30 1.17
N LEU A 87 -25.65 -27.19 2.47
CA LEU A 87 -26.60 -28.10 3.16
C LEU A 87 -28.03 -27.99 2.61
N LEU A 88 -28.49 -26.77 2.37
CA LEU A 88 -29.80 -26.49 1.79
C LEU A 88 -29.92 -27.01 0.35
N GLU A 89 -28.84 -26.92 -0.44
CA GLU A 89 -28.79 -27.49 -1.78
C GLU A 89 -28.93 -29.03 -1.75
N ILE A 90 -28.14 -29.67 -0.90
CA ILE A 90 -28.13 -31.16 -0.79
C ILE A 90 -29.44 -31.69 -0.23
N LEU A 91 -29.97 -31.07 0.85
CA LEU A 91 -31.12 -31.57 1.57
C LEU A 91 -32.47 -31.18 0.96
N CYS A 92 -32.53 -29.98 0.37
CA CYS A 92 -33.82 -29.40 -0.01
C CYS A 92 -34.06 -29.34 -1.52
N GLY A 93 -33.10 -29.54 -2.40
CA GLY A 93 -33.18 -29.61 -3.87
C GLY A 93 -34.16 -28.67 -4.60
N LYS A 94 -35.33 -28.37 -3.97
CA LYS A 94 -36.36 -27.45 -4.48
C LYS A 94 -36.61 -26.31 -3.48
N PRO A 95 -36.39 -25.05 -3.82
CA PRO A 95 -36.67 -23.90 -2.96
C PRO A 95 -38.17 -23.69 -2.79
N LYS A 96 -38.69 -23.83 -1.54
CA LYS A 96 -40.13 -23.70 -1.25
C LYS A 96 -40.62 -22.25 -1.22
N TYR A 97 -39.75 -21.28 -0.89
CA TYR A 97 -40.14 -19.89 -0.61
C TYR A 97 -39.39 -18.88 -1.50
N GLN A 98 -38.99 -19.31 -2.68
CA GLN A 98 -38.38 -18.39 -3.65
C GLN A 98 -39.40 -17.32 -4.11
N LEU A 99 -38.96 -16.07 -4.26
CA LEU A 99 -39.83 -14.95 -4.62
C LEU A 99 -40.24 -14.98 -6.10
N LEU A 100 -39.32 -15.38 -6.97
CA LEU A 100 -39.49 -15.43 -8.40
C LEU A 100 -39.22 -16.82 -8.95
N TYR A 101 -40.01 -17.26 -9.88
CA TYR A 101 -39.89 -18.55 -10.59
C TYR A 101 -40.01 -18.37 -12.08
N VAL A 102 -39.49 -19.28 -12.87
CA VAL A 102 -39.92 -19.49 -14.24
C VAL A 102 -41.25 -20.20 -14.21
N LEU A 103 -42.28 -19.57 -14.70
CA LEU A 103 -43.65 -20.09 -14.81
C LEU A 103 -43.86 -20.64 -16.20
N LYS A 104 -44.47 -21.83 -16.30
CA LYS A 104 -44.80 -22.51 -17.54
C LYS A 104 -46.33 -22.55 -17.72
N GLU A 105 -46.81 -21.93 -18.81
CA GLU A 105 -48.19 -22.02 -19.22
C GLU A 105 -48.36 -23.32 -20.04
N GLN A 106 -48.96 -24.36 -19.43
CA GLN A 106 -49.06 -25.69 -20.05
C GLN A 106 -49.86 -25.65 -21.36
N ASP A 107 -50.92 -24.85 -21.41
CA ASP A 107 -51.80 -24.74 -22.59
C ASP A 107 -51.08 -24.17 -23.85
N LYS A 108 -50.02 -23.44 -23.67
CA LYS A 108 -49.18 -22.90 -24.75
C LYS A 108 -47.95 -23.72 -25.06
N CYS A 109 -47.61 -24.67 -24.20
CA CYS A 109 -46.41 -25.46 -24.32
C CYS A 109 -46.57 -26.59 -25.31
N THR A 110 -45.78 -26.59 -26.38
CA THR A 110 -45.72 -27.67 -27.37
C THR A 110 -44.75 -28.81 -27.04
N SER A 111 -44.11 -28.77 -25.87
CA SER A 111 -43.11 -29.73 -25.41
C SER A 111 -41.97 -29.98 -26.39
N CYS A 112 -41.58 -28.97 -27.17
CA CYS A 112 -40.54 -29.05 -28.22
C CYS A 112 -39.10 -29.24 -27.69
N GLY A 113 -38.86 -29.08 -26.40
CA GLY A 113 -37.55 -29.34 -25.75
C GLY A 113 -36.51 -28.23 -25.94
N LEU A 114 -36.77 -27.15 -26.67
CA LEU A 114 -35.80 -26.10 -26.92
C LEU A 114 -35.35 -25.39 -25.65
N CYS A 115 -36.25 -25.16 -24.70
CA CYS A 115 -35.95 -24.53 -23.41
C CYS A 115 -35.02 -25.39 -22.56
N THR A 116 -35.15 -26.70 -22.57
CA THR A 116 -34.25 -27.65 -21.88
C THR A 116 -32.87 -27.66 -22.51
N LYS A 117 -32.79 -27.73 -23.85
CA LYS A 117 -31.52 -27.69 -24.60
C LYS A 117 -30.75 -26.37 -24.41
N ARG A 118 -31.45 -25.26 -24.26
CA ARG A 118 -30.83 -23.95 -24.08
C ARG A 118 -30.44 -23.63 -22.64
N CYS A 119 -30.91 -24.43 -21.67
CA CYS A 119 -30.61 -24.20 -20.26
C CYS A 119 -29.13 -24.55 -19.96
N PRO A 120 -28.31 -23.58 -19.55
CA PRO A 120 -26.88 -23.84 -19.23
C PRO A 120 -26.69 -24.71 -17.98
N TYR A 121 -27.76 -24.89 -17.20
CA TYR A 121 -27.75 -25.70 -15.97
C TYR A 121 -28.44 -27.07 -16.15
N HIS A 122 -28.74 -27.47 -17.40
CA HIS A 122 -29.36 -28.75 -17.74
C HIS A 122 -30.67 -29.04 -17.01
N ILE A 123 -31.44 -28.00 -16.63
CA ILE A 123 -32.72 -28.15 -15.99
C ILE A 123 -33.74 -28.62 -17.02
N ASP A 124 -34.44 -29.72 -16.75
CA ASP A 124 -35.50 -30.21 -17.62
C ASP A 124 -36.79 -29.39 -17.47
N VAL A 125 -36.85 -28.31 -18.24
CA VAL A 125 -37.98 -27.37 -18.26
C VAL A 125 -39.13 -27.93 -19.12
N ALA A 126 -38.80 -28.67 -20.19
CA ALA A 126 -39.78 -29.12 -21.15
C ALA A 126 -40.72 -30.21 -20.58
N SER A 127 -40.17 -31.20 -19.85
CA SER A 127 -40.96 -32.31 -19.30
C SER A 127 -41.66 -31.96 -18.00
N SER A 128 -41.31 -30.81 -17.36
CA SER A 128 -41.96 -30.39 -16.12
C SER A 128 -43.48 -30.28 -16.28
N LYS A 129 -44.21 -31.06 -15.48
CA LYS A 129 -45.67 -30.96 -15.37
C LYS A 129 -46.11 -29.87 -14.39
N GLU A 130 -45.17 -29.36 -13.60
CA GLU A 130 -45.46 -28.28 -12.67
C GLU A 130 -45.54 -26.94 -13.39
N GLN A 131 -46.44 -26.09 -12.97
CA GLN A 131 -46.59 -24.72 -13.50
C GLN A 131 -45.39 -23.85 -13.13
N LYS A 132 -44.65 -24.22 -12.08
CA LYS A 132 -43.45 -23.56 -11.56
C LYS A 132 -42.24 -24.43 -11.76
N ILE A 133 -41.20 -23.87 -12.37
CA ILE A 133 -39.91 -24.49 -12.46
C ILE A 133 -39.13 -24.16 -11.18
N ALA A 134 -39.19 -25.05 -10.21
CA ALA A 134 -38.53 -24.91 -8.92
C ALA A 134 -37.29 -25.80 -8.86
N SER A 135 -36.16 -25.28 -9.28
CA SER A 135 -34.85 -25.92 -9.13
C SER A 135 -33.89 -24.98 -8.43
N VAL A 136 -33.07 -25.51 -7.54
CA VAL A 136 -32.02 -24.76 -6.86
C VAL A 136 -30.95 -24.26 -7.85
N ASP A 137 -30.76 -24.97 -8.95
CA ASP A 137 -29.82 -24.57 -10.01
C ASP A 137 -30.35 -23.44 -10.92
N CYS A 138 -31.64 -23.09 -10.83
CA CYS A 138 -32.22 -22.05 -11.68
C CYS A 138 -31.76 -20.66 -11.24
N THR A 139 -30.94 -19.97 -12.05
CA THR A 139 -30.43 -18.62 -11.82
C THR A 139 -31.33 -17.52 -12.34
N LEU A 140 -32.51 -17.86 -12.92
CA LEU A 140 -33.41 -16.92 -13.57
C LEU A 140 -32.76 -16.13 -14.73
N CYS A 141 -31.80 -16.73 -15.43
CA CYS A 141 -31.07 -16.08 -16.54
C CYS A 141 -31.97 -15.68 -17.73
N GLY A 142 -33.09 -16.38 -17.91
CA GLY A 142 -34.05 -16.06 -18.97
C GLY A 142 -33.82 -16.78 -20.32
N ASP A 143 -32.73 -17.52 -20.48
CA ASP A 143 -32.37 -18.20 -21.75
C ASP A 143 -33.46 -19.16 -22.23
N CYS A 144 -34.09 -19.90 -21.32
CA CYS A 144 -35.20 -20.76 -21.63
C CYS A 144 -36.45 -19.98 -22.11
N ILE A 145 -36.63 -18.76 -21.61
CA ILE A 145 -37.75 -17.89 -22.00
C ILE A 145 -37.52 -17.35 -23.40
N GLY A 146 -36.32 -16.83 -23.67
CA GLY A 146 -35.97 -16.30 -25.01
C GLY A 146 -35.98 -17.35 -26.10
N SER A 147 -35.76 -18.64 -25.77
CA SER A 147 -35.79 -19.75 -26.72
C SER A 147 -37.16 -20.36 -26.94
N CYS A 148 -38.21 -19.91 -26.20
CA CYS A 148 -39.56 -20.48 -26.29
C CYS A 148 -40.38 -19.84 -27.44
N PRO A 149 -40.65 -20.55 -28.55
CA PRO A 149 -41.34 -19.98 -29.71
C PRO A 149 -42.79 -19.65 -29.43
N THR A 150 -43.43 -20.30 -28.45
CA THR A 150 -44.83 -20.09 -28.09
C THR A 150 -45.05 -19.13 -26.94
N GLU A 151 -43.97 -18.50 -26.45
CA GLU A 151 -44.01 -17.64 -25.28
C GLU A 151 -44.67 -18.28 -24.04
N ALA A 152 -44.58 -19.61 -23.92
CA ALA A 152 -45.17 -20.36 -22.82
C ALA A 152 -44.42 -20.18 -21.48
N LEU A 153 -43.23 -19.57 -21.49
CA LEU A 153 -42.39 -19.37 -20.28
C LEU A 153 -42.34 -17.88 -19.95
N LYS A 154 -42.49 -17.55 -18.67
CA LYS A 154 -42.37 -16.18 -18.13
C LYS A 154 -41.82 -16.22 -16.72
N ILE A 155 -41.16 -15.14 -16.27
CA ILE A 155 -40.82 -14.97 -14.87
C ILE A 155 -42.04 -14.39 -14.14
N GLY A 156 -42.32 -14.92 -12.96
CA GLY A 156 -43.44 -14.47 -12.14
C GLY A 156 -43.29 -14.81 -10.68
N ALA A 157 -44.09 -14.14 -9.83
CA ALA A 157 -44.13 -14.45 -8.41
C ALA A 157 -45.00 -15.70 -8.14
N CYS A 158 -44.85 -16.28 -6.96
CA CYS A 158 -45.40 -17.58 -6.56
C CYS A 158 -46.91 -17.78 -6.80
N LYS A 159 -47.72 -16.73 -6.88
CA LYS A 159 -49.17 -16.79 -7.00
C LYS A 159 -49.78 -16.02 -8.18
N GLY A 160 -48.97 -15.45 -9.07
CA GLY A 160 -49.44 -14.56 -10.15
C GLY A 160 -49.27 -15.14 -11.55
N LYS A 161 -50.05 -14.63 -12.51
CA LYS A 161 -49.76 -14.79 -13.93
C LYS A 161 -48.48 -13.99 -14.24
N GLY A 162 -47.47 -14.61 -14.84
CA GLY A 162 -46.25 -13.90 -15.26
C GLY A 162 -46.54 -12.78 -16.24
N GLN A 163 -45.98 -11.61 -16.04
CA GLN A 163 -46.06 -10.48 -16.96
C GLN A 163 -44.75 -10.34 -17.74
N LYS A 164 -44.79 -9.89 -18.99
CA LYS A 164 -43.59 -9.77 -19.84
C LYS A 164 -42.50 -8.90 -19.22
N TRP A 165 -42.83 -7.81 -18.51
CA TRP A 165 -41.88 -6.94 -17.85
C TRP A 165 -41.12 -7.62 -16.70
N MET A 166 -41.70 -8.61 -16.02
CA MET A 166 -41.05 -9.36 -14.93
C MET A 166 -39.84 -10.17 -15.40
N ASN A 167 -39.73 -10.43 -16.71
CA ASN A 167 -38.57 -11.11 -17.28
C ASN A 167 -37.27 -10.30 -17.12
N TYR A 168 -37.38 -8.97 -17.06
CA TYR A 168 -36.25 -8.05 -16.88
C TYR A 168 -35.93 -7.78 -15.41
N LEU A 169 -36.83 -8.16 -14.49
CA LEU A 169 -36.72 -7.84 -13.08
C LEU A 169 -35.44 -8.38 -12.44
N PRO A 170 -34.96 -9.64 -12.68
CA PRO A 170 -33.71 -10.14 -12.15
C PRO A 170 -32.51 -9.29 -12.60
N ALA A 171 -32.46 -8.91 -13.87
CA ALA A 171 -31.37 -8.09 -14.41
C ALA A 171 -31.39 -6.67 -13.77
N VAL A 172 -32.56 -6.06 -13.64
CA VAL A 172 -32.71 -4.74 -13.00
C VAL A 172 -32.28 -4.79 -11.53
N ILE A 173 -32.71 -5.81 -10.77
CA ILE A 173 -32.29 -6.00 -9.37
C ILE A 173 -30.79 -6.18 -9.29
N THR A 174 -30.18 -6.98 -10.15
CA THR A 174 -28.73 -7.19 -10.17
C THR A 174 -27.98 -5.87 -10.41
N VAL A 175 -28.40 -5.07 -11.38
CA VAL A 175 -27.79 -3.76 -11.66
C VAL A 175 -27.93 -2.82 -10.45
N ILE A 176 -29.09 -2.75 -9.82
CA ILE A 176 -29.30 -1.94 -8.62
C ILE A 176 -28.40 -2.40 -7.48
N LEU A 177 -28.28 -3.72 -7.24
CA LEU A 177 -27.43 -4.26 -6.19
C LEU A 177 -25.94 -3.99 -6.45
N VAL A 178 -25.50 -4.05 -7.70
CA VAL A 178 -24.10 -3.70 -8.08
C VAL A 178 -23.85 -2.22 -7.81
N ILE A 179 -24.74 -1.33 -8.25
CA ILE A 179 -24.61 0.12 -8.02
C ILE A 179 -24.61 0.43 -6.52
N LEU A 180 -25.52 -0.17 -5.75
CA LEU A 180 -25.56 -0.03 -4.30
C LEU A 180 -24.29 -0.59 -3.64
N GLY A 181 -23.79 -1.72 -4.11
CA GLY A 181 -22.56 -2.33 -3.61
C GLY A 181 -21.34 -1.43 -3.84
N ILE A 182 -21.21 -0.84 -5.02
CA ILE A 182 -20.15 0.13 -5.34
C ILE A 182 -20.30 1.39 -4.47
N TRP A 183 -21.51 1.93 -4.36
CA TRP A 183 -21.77 3.14 -3.58
C TRP A 183 -21.51 2.95 -2.07
N ILE A 184 -21.98 1.83 -1.50
CA ILE A 184 -21.74 1.49 -0.09
C ILE A 184 -20.27 1.15 0.11
N GLY A 185 -19.68 0.31 -0.76
CA GLY A 185 -18.28 -0.10 -0.67
C GLY A 185 -17.31 1.08 -0.75
N GLY A 186 -17.64 2.09 -1.56
CA GLY A 186 -16.85 3.32 -1.65
C GLY A 186 -16.87 4.20 -0.38
N LYS A 187 -17.80 3.95 0.54
CA LYS A 187 -17.87 4.66 1.84
C LYS A 187 -17.12 3.94 2.97
N PHE A 188 -16.76 2.68 2.76
CA PHE A 188 -16.04 1.88 3.74
C PHE A 188 -14.58 1.75 3.32
N GLU A 189 -13.71 2.44 4.03
CA GLU A 189 -12.28 2.29 3.88
C GLU A 189 -11.78 1.22 4.85
N LEU A 190 -11.25 0.12 4.32
CA LEU A 190 -10.65 -0.93 5.14
C LEU A 190 -9.20 -0.53 5.48
N PRO A 191 -8.77 -0.65 6.75
CA PRO A 191 -7.40 -0.38 7.12
C PRO A 191 -6.44 -1.37 6.45
N THR A 192 -5.29 -0.88 6.01
CA THR A 192 -4.21 -1.72 5.47
C THR A 192 -3.59 -2.58 6.56
N ILE A 193 -3.40 -1.99 7.76
CA ILE A 193 -3.12 -2.69 9.02
C ILE A 193 -4.03 -2.14 10.11
N ASP A 194 -4.39 -3.00 11.06
CA ASP A 194 -5.10 -2.67 12.30
C ASP A 194 -4.45 -3.48 13.41
N VAL A 195 -3.56 -2.87 14.18
CA VAL A 195 -2.73 -3.57 15.17
C VAL A 195 -2.67 -2.77 16.45
N THR A 196 -2.86 -3.47 17.58
CA THR A 196 -2.66 -2.95 18.93
C THR A 196 -1.54 -3.71 19.62
N TRP A 197 -0.86 -3.07 20.56
CA TRP A 197 0.23 -3.66 21.35
C TRP A 197 0.25 -3.09 22.77
N GLY A 198 0.74 -3.92 23.71
CA GLY A 198 0.90 -3.53 25.12
C GLY A 198 -0.40 -3.28 25.87
N VAL A 199 -1.57 -3.63 25.30
CA VAL A 199 -2.88 -3.50 25.95
C VAL A 199 -3.23 -4.78 26.69
N GLU A 200 -2.91 -5.93 26.09
CA GLU A 200 -3.18 -7.26 26.63
C GLU A 200 -1.91 -8.09 26.62
N GLN A 201 -1.76 -8.95 27.61
CA GLN A 201 -0.70 -9.96 27.66
C GLN A 201 -1.35 -11.33 27.78
N THR A 202 -1.04 -12.23 26.84
CA THR A 202 -1.47 -13.61 26.91
C THR A 202 -0.35 -14.43 27.58
N ALA A 203 -0.67 -15.04 28.71
CA ALA A 203 0.26 -15.96 29.38
C ALA A 203 0.33 -17.32 28.63
N GLU A 204 1.35 -18.14 28.93
CA GLU A 204 1.55 -19.45 28.28
C GLU A 204 0.38 -20.42 28.53
N ASP A 205 -0.42 -20.22 29.58
CA ASP A 205 -1.62 -20.99 29.92
C ASP A 205 -2.88 -20.52 29.16
N GLY A 206 -2.77 -19.52 28.30
CA GLY A 206 -3.87 -18.94 27.53
C GLY A 206 -4.70 -17.90 28.29
N THR A 207 -4.35 -17.54 29.53
CA THR A 207 -5.02 -16.47 30.25
C THR A 207 -4.60 -15.11 29.66
N VAL A 208 -5.59 -14.25 29.34
CA VAL A 208 -5.37 -12.90 28.83
C VAL A 208 -5.47 -11.96 30.02
N THR A 209 -4.35 -11.30 30.35
CA THR A 209 -4.30 -10.26 31.37
C THR A 209 -4.33 -8.89 30.68
N GLN A 210 -5.31 -8.08 31.00
CA GLN A 210 -5.44 -6.72 30.51
C GLN A 210 -4.44 -5.83 31.27
N LEU A 211 -3.49 -5.25 30.56
CA LEU A 211 -2.46 -4.38 31.12
C LEU A 211 -2.92 -2.92 31.21
N ILE A 212 -3.77 -2.50 30.26
CA ILE A 212 -4.30 -1.14 30.18
C ILE A 212 -5.79 -1.22 29.89
N ASP A 213 -6.61 -0.40 30.57
CA ASP A 213 -8.03 -0.31 30.30
C ASP A 213 -8.25 0.37 28.90
N PRO A 214 -8.82 -0.32 27.91
CA PRO A 214 -9.06 0.26 26.60
C PRO A 214 -9.94 1.52 26.61
N SER A 215 -10.76 1.69 27.64
CA SER A 215 -11.65 2.86 27.78
C SER A 215 -10.87 4.15 28.07
N THR A 216 -9.65 4.06 28.60
CA THR A 216 -8.79 5.21 28.89
C THR A 216 -8.01 5.69 27.66
N LEU A 217 -7.88 4.83 26.65
CA LEU A 217 -7.14 5.14 25.44
C LEU A 217 -7.93 6.10 24.53
N LYS A 218 -7.22 7.00 23.89
CA LYS A 218 -7.75 7.91 22.86
C LYS A 218 -7.15 7.62 21.51
N THR A 219 -7.78 8.16 20.48
CA THR A 219 -7.29 8.07 19.10
C THR A 219 -6.92 9.45 18.58
N ALA A 220 -5.79 9.53 17.86
CA ALA A 220 -5.39 10.71 17.10
C ALA A 220 -5.33 10.33 15.61
N GLU A 221 -5.88 11.18 14.78
CA GLU A 221 -5.86 11.00 13.32
C GLU A 221 -4.71 11.81 12.73
N LEU A 222 -3.90 11.15 11.90
CA LEU A 222 -2.79 11.72 11.16
C LEU A 222 -3.11 11.61 9.67
N THR A 223 -3.13 12.73 8.98
CA THR A 223 -3.40 12.81 7.53
C THR A 223 -2.12 13.21 6.78
N GLY A 224 -2.05 12.94 5.47
CA GLY A 224 -0.91 13.34 4.65
C GLY A 224 0.33 12.43 4.77
N LEU A 225 0.20 11.22 5.33
CA LEU A 225 1.31 10.27 5.50
C LEU A 225 1.69 9.58 4.18
N ARG A 226 2.27 10.33 3.24
CA ARG A 226 2.60 9.86 1.89
C ARG A 226 3.70 8.80 1.82
N SER A 227 4.52 8.69 2.86
CA SER A 227 5.49 7.60 3.02
C SER A 227 4.84 6.24 3.27
N VAL A 228 3.59 6.22 3.77
CA VAL A 228 2.82 5.00 4.05
C VAL A 228 2.03 4.61 2.80
N LYS A 229 2.62 3.80 1.91
CA LYS A 229 2.09 3.49 0.55
C LYS A 229 1.65 2.05 0.36
N CYS A 230 2.00 1.16 1.25
CA CYS A 230 1.73 -0.27 1.13
C CYS A 230 1.81 -0.94 2.50
N TYR A 231 1.50 -2.23 2.56
CA TYR A 231 1.59 -3.02 3.79
C TYR A 231 2.99 -2.94 4.44
N GLY A 232 4.08 -3.04 3.65
CA GLY A 232 5.45 -2.96 4.17
C GLY A 232 5.78 -1.62 4.82
N SER A 233 5.41 -0.50 4.18
CA SER A 233 5.60 0.84 4.76
C SER A 233 4.69 1.09 5.97
N SER A 234 3.48 0.51 6.01
CA SER A 234 2.59 0.52 7.18
C SER A 234 3.22 -0.22 8.37
N MET A 235 3.84 -1.37 8.13
CA MET A 235 4.56 -2.12 9.18
C MET A 235 5.81 -1.40 9.66
N ALA A 236 6.55 -0.72 8.77
CA ALA A 236 7.69 0.11 9.16
C ALA A 236 7.23 1.32 10.02
N PHE A 237 6.10 1.93 9.67
CA PHE A 237 5.49 3.01 10.45
C PHE A 237 5.05 2.51 11.84
N LYS A 238 4.38 1.34 11.91
CA LYS A 238 4.06 0.66 13.17
C LYS A 238 5.29 0.46 14.04
N ALA A 239 6.37 -0.08 13.49
CA ALA A 239 7.62 -0.34 14.22
C ALA A 239 8.29 0.94 14.78
N ARG A 240 8.02 2.11 14.18
CA ARG A 240 8.43 3.41 14.72
C ARG A 240 7.54 3.81 15.89
N LEU A 241 6.22 3.68 15.74
CA LEU A 241 5.24 4.01 16.77
C LEU A 241 5.39 3.13 18.02
N GLU A 242 5.75 1.86 17.87
CA GLU A 242 6.00 0.94 19.01
C GLU A 242 7.12 1.40 19.95
N LYS A 243 8.03 2.24 19.46
CA LYS A 243 9.13 2.80 20.26
C LYS A 243 8.69 4.04 21.06
N ILE A 244 7.50 4.54 20.84
CA ILE A 244 6.97 5.72 21.50
C ILE A 244 6.17 5.28 22.71
N ALA A 245 6.63 5.67 23.90
CA ALA A 245 5.93 5.37 25.14
C ALA A 245 4.54 6.01 25.14
N GLY A 246 3.52 5.25 25.55
CA GLY A 246 2.14 5.70 25.56
C GLY A 246 1.38 5.52 24.24
N VAL A 247 2.00 4.97 23.20
CA VAL A 247 1.32 4.58 21.96
C VAL A 247 1.03 3.08 22.00
N HIS A 248 -0.22 2.68 21.73
CA HIS A 248 -0.70 1.32 21.92
C HIS A 248 -1.40 0.73 20.71
N GLY A 249 -1.51 1.45 19.59
CA GLY A 249 -2.11 0.90 18.39
C GLY A 249 -2.03 1.83 17.19
N VAL A 250 -2.19 1.26 16.01
CA VAL A 250 -2.27 2.00 14.76
C VAL A 250 -3.15 1.29 13.73
N LYS A 251 -4.00 2.07 13.07
CA LYS A 251 -4.72 1.70 11.85
C LYS A 251 -4.19 2.57 10.73
N THR A 252 -3.73 1.98 9.62
CA THR A 252 -3.27 2.75 8.46
C THR A 252 -4.21 2.58 7.27
N PHE A 253 -4.41 3.65 6.53
CA PHE A 253 -5.25 3.72 5.34
C PHE A 253 -4.38 4.26 4.20
N VAL A 254 -3.82 3.34 3.43
CA VAL A 254 -2.82 3.66 2.40
C VAL A 254 -3.41 4.49 1.26
N ASN A 255 -4.67 4.25 0.90
CA ASN A 255 -5.31 4.94 -0.21
C ASN A 255 -5.56 6.43 0.06
N THR A 256 -5.81 6.78 1.33
CA THR A 256 -6.07 8.14 1.79
C THR A 256 -4.89 8.76 2.54
N HIS A 257 -3.73 8.07 2.55
CA HIS A 257 -2.52 8.53 3.25
C HIS A 257 -2.78 8.93 4.71
N ARG A 258 -3.61 8.15 5.40
CA ARG A 258 -4.12 8.45 6.75
C ARG A 258 -3.72 7.34 7.72
N ALA A 259 -3.49 7.71 8.98
CA ALA A 259 -3.37 6.76 10.08
C ALA A 259 -4.16 7.22 11.30
N VAL A 260 -4.74 6.27 12.02
CA VAL A 260 -5.38 6.49 13.33
C VAL A 260 -4.50 5.81 14.37
N VAL A 261 -3.91 6.61 15.24
CA VAL A 261 -3.00 6.17 16.30
C VAL A 261 -3.76 6.10 17.62
N THR A 262 -3.70 4.96 18.31
CA THR A 262 -4.29 4.76 19.63
C THR A 262 -3.22 5.02 20.68
N TYR A 263 -3.50 5.90 21.65
CA TYR A 263 -2.53 6.34 22.64
C TYR A 263 -3.15 6.57 24.02
N ASP A 264 -2.32 6.56 25.06
CA ASP A 264 -2.70 6.92 26.42
C ASP A 264 -2.49 8.43 26.63
N PRO A 265 -3.59 9.21 26.82
CA PRO A 265 -3.51 10.66 26.98
C PRO A 265 -2.86 11.11 28.29
N SER A 266 -2.66 10.20 29.26
CA SER A 266 -1.93 10.50 30.50
C SER A 266 -0.41 10.46 30.30
N VAL A 267 0.08 9.80 29.23
CA VAL A 267 1.51 9.60 28.94
C VAL A 267 1.99 10.49 27.82
N ILE A 268 1.19 10.66 26.75
CA ILE A 268 1.61 11.38 25.56
C ILE A 268 0.47 12.17 24.94
N THR A 269 0.79 13.29 24.26
CA THR A 269 -0.17 14.10 23.50
C THR A 269 -0.04 13.84 21.99
N PRO A 270 -1.09 14.14 21.19
CA PRO A 270 -1.04 14.00 19.73
C PRO A 270 0.09 14.79 19.08
N GLU A 271 0.37 16.01 19.57
CA GLU A 271 1.44 16.87 19.05
C GLU A 271 2.80 16.24 19.30
N LYS A 272 2.99 15.60 20.46
CA LYS A 272 4.24 14.90 20.78
C LYS A 272 4.41 13.65 19.94
N ILE A 273 3.32 12.95 19.61
CA ILE A 273 3.35 11.83 18.65
C ILE A 273 3.80 12.33 17.27
N GLN A 274 3.23 13.44 16.80
CA GLN A 274 3.62 14.06 15.52
C GLN A 274 5.10 14.44 15.51
N GLU A 275 5.59 15.07 16.56
CA GLU A 275 7.01 15.40 16.72
C GLU A 275 7.91 14.16 16.61
N MET A 276 7.55 13.07 17.29
CA MET A 276 8.36 11.85 17.30
C MET A 276 8.33 11.06 15.99
N ILE A 277 7.28 11.18 15.20
CA ILE A 277 7.21 10.56 13.87
C ILE A 277 7.81 11.45 12.78
N PHE A 278 7.96 12.74 13.04
CA PHE A 278 8.53 13.66 12.07
C PHE A 278 10.01 13.36 11.82
N ILE A 279 10.43 13.46 10.57
CA ILE A 279 11.82 13.29 10.17
C ILE A 279 12.31 14.58 9.54
N PRO A 280 13.12 15.37 10.25
CA PRO A 280 13.77 16.55 9.67
C PRO A 280 14.47 16.16 8.38
N SER A 281 14.23 16.90 7.34
CA SER A 281 14.70 16.55 5.99
C SER A 281 15.26 17.76 5.27
N LYS A 282 16.15 17.50 4.31
CA LYS A 282 16.71 18.49 3.41
C LYS A 282 16.49 18.03 1.98
N PHE A 283 16.21 18.99 1.10
CA PHE A 283 16.07 18.71 -0.32
C PHE A 283 16.79 19.80 -1.13
N ARG A 284 17.76 19.40 -1.95
CA ARG A 284 18.45 20.30 -2.87
C ARG A 284 17.63 20.41 -4.16
N VAL A 285 17.23 21.60 -4.48
CA VAL A 285 16.50 21.92 -5.72
C VAL A 285 17.49 22.17 -6.87
N ASN A 286 18.43 23.10 -6.66
CA ASN A 286 19.52 23.45 -7.56
C ASN A 286 20.79 23.70 -6.75
N SER A 287 21.95 23.70 -7.41
CA SER A 287 23.23 24.12 -6.78
C SER A 287 23.51 25.57 -7.12
N PRO A 288 23.78 26.45 -6.14
CA PRO A 288 24.30 27.79 -6.41
C PRO A 288 25.73 27.68 -6.97
N ASP A 289 26.11 28.62 -7.83
CA ASP A 289 27.48 28.78 -8.26
C ASP A 289 28.22 29.66 -7.24
N PRO A 290 29.23 29.14 -6.50
CA PRO A 290 29.95 29.92 -5.50
C PRO A 290 30.71 31.12 -6.08
N ALA A 291 31.01 31.10 -7.38
CA ALA A 291 31.67 32.23 -8.07
C ALA A 291 30.69 33.36 -8.40
N ALA A 292 29.40 33.07 -8.47
CA ALA A 292 28.36 34.02 -8.87
C ALA A 292 27.54 34.56 -7.69
N VAL A 293 27.51 33.85 -6.55
CA VAL A 293 26.65 34.17 -5.41
C VAL A 293 27.43 34.03 -4.10
N ASP A 294 27.61 35.12 -3.36
CA ASP A 294 28.32 35.10 -2.07
C ASP A 294 27.46 34.66 -0.89
N SER A 295 26.16 34.88 -0.97
CA SER A 295 25.23 34.57 0.12
C SER A 295 23.92 33.99 -0.40
N ILE A 296 23.26 33.21 0.42
CA ILE A 296 21.96 32.54 0.16
C ILE A 296 20.91 33.24 1.02
N LYS A 297 19.83 33.65 0.38
CA LYS A 297 18.65 34.21 1.05
C LYS A 297 17.79 33.07 1.63
N ILE A 298 17.40 33.22 2.88
CA ILE A 298 16.57 32.25 3.61
C ILE A 298 15.22 32.90 3.91
N VAL A 299 14.16 32.27 3.43
CA VAL A 299 12.78 32.61 3.76
C VAL A 299 12.15 31.46 4.52
N THR A 300 11.52 31.77 5.63
CA THR A 300 10.86 30.77 6.48
C THR A 300 9.36 30.81 6.26
N ILE A 301 8.78 29.66 5.90
CA ILE A 301 7.33 29.51 5.76
C ILE A 301 6.81 28.48 6.74
N ARG A 302 5.52 28.58 7.06
CA ARG A 302 4.77 27.64 7.87
C ARG A 302 3.84 26.81 7.00
N THR A 303 3.85 25.48 7.20
CA THR A 303 3.06 24.54 6.39
C THR A 303 2.43 23.46 7.26
N GLU A 304 1.35 22.83 6.77
CA GLU A 304 0.76 21.64 7.37
C GLU A 304 0.75 20.46 6.39
N ASN A 305 0.47 19.26 6.90
CA ASN A 305 0.38 17.99 6.18
C ASN A 305 1.70 17.51 5.53
N MET A 306 2.83 17.84 6.15
CA MET A 306 4.16 17.39 5.73
C MET A 306 4.85 16.65 6.89
N TYR A 307 5.37 15.45 6.66
CA TYR A 307 5.92 14.60 7.73
C TYR A 307 7.34 14.12 7.49
N ASP A 308 7.78 14.03 6.23
CA ASP A 308 9.07 13.42 5.91
C ASP A 308 9.73 13.97 4.63
N LYS A 309 10.84 13.33 4.27
CA LYS A 309 11.63 13.69 3.08
C LYS A 309 10.81 13.64 1.77
N MET A 310 9.79 12.79 1.70
CA MET A 310 9.00 12.65 0.48
C MET A 310 8.13 13.89 0.24
N ASP A 311 7.50 14.39 1.28
CA ASP A 311 6.70 15.62 1.22
C ASP A 311 7.58 16.81 0.84
N LEU A 312 8.77 16.90 1.47
CA LEU A 312 9.72 17.97 1.14
C LEU A 312 10.23 17.87 -0.30
N ASN A 313 10.42 16.64 -0.83
CA ASN A 313 10.79 16.43 -2.22
C ASN A 313 9.69 16.90 -3.18
N TYR A 314 8.43 16.64 -2.88
CA TYR A 314 7.31 17.09 -3.70
C TYR A 314 7.20 18.61 -3.70
N LEU A 315 7.29 19.25 -2.54
CA LEU A 315 7.34 20.71 -2.46
C LEU A 315 8.54 21.28 -3.23
N GLY A 316 9.70 20.64 -3.12
CA GLY A 316 10.91 21.02 -3.87
C GLY A 316 10.75 20.92 -5.39
N LEU A 317 10.00 19.93 -5.88
CA LEU A 317 9.67 19.81 -7.30
C LEU A 317 8.71 20.91 -7.75
N GLN A 318 7.69 21.24 -6.95
CA GLN A 318 6.79 22.37 -7.22
C GLN A 318 7.59 23.68 -7.32
N MET A 319 8.52 23.91 -6.39
CA MET A 319 9.38 25.10 -6.40
C MET A 319 10.36 25.12 -7.58
N ARG A 320 10.92 23.97 -7.97
CA ARG A 320 11.78 23.86 -9.16
C ARG A 320 11.04 24.28 -10.42
N ASN A 321 9.79 23.87 -10.55
CA ASN A 321 8.95 24.17 -11.72
C ASN A 321 8.43 25.62 -11.74
N SER A 322 8.61 26.36 -10.66
CA SER A 322 8.14 27.76 -10.55
C SER A 322 8.92 28.77 -11.37
N GLY A 323 10.07 28.38 -11.93
CA GLY A 323 10.97 29.25 -12.69
C GLY A 323 11.83 30.21 -11.84
N LYS A 324 11.68 30.20 -10.51
CA LYS A 324 12.50 30.97 -9.59
C LYS A 324 13.79 30.25 -9.22
N LYS A 325 14.85 30.98 -8.90
CA LYS A 325 16.15 30.43 -8.49
C LYS A 325 16.11 29.96 -7.03
N ILE A 326 15.44 28.82 -6.80
CA ILE A 326 15.42 28.16 -5.50
C ILE A 326 16.56 27.14 -5.45
N TYR A 327 17.35 27.16 -4.39
CA TYR A 327 18.50 26.29 -4.21
C TYR A 327 18.13 25.05 -3.37
N GLY A 328 17.33 25.22 -2.32
CA GLY A 328 16.96 24.09 -1.49
C GLY A 328 15.89 24.38 -0.45
N LEU A 329 15.50 23.32 0.24
CA LEU A 329 14.51 23.31 1.31
C LEU A 329 15.03 22.54 2.51
N GLN A 330 14.65 22.98 3.70
CA GLN A 330 14.86 22.24 4.94
C GLN A 330 13.62 22.30 5.79
N SER A 331 13.17 21.14 6.31
CA SER A 331 12.05 21.07 7.22
C SER A 331 12.51 20.91 8.68
N GLU A 332 11.81 21.57 9.59
CA GLU A 332 12.01 21.48 11.03
C GLU A 332 10.65 21.34 11.72
N PHE A 333 10.60 20.51 12.76
CA PHE A 333 9.35 20.28 13.47
C PHE A 333 8.92 21.53 14.26
N ALA A 334 7.70 21.97 13.99
CA ALA A 334 6.93 22.93 14.76
C ALA A 334 5.43 22.70 14.47
N CYS A 335 4.56 23.38 15.15
CA CYS A 335 3.11 23.37 14.87
C CYS A 335 2.64 24.81 14.65
N PRO A 336 2.41 25.24 13.38
CA PRO A 336 2.62 24.53 12.09
C PRO A 336 4.10 24.29 11.77
N LEU A 337 4.38 23.33 10.85
CA LEU A 337 5.72 22.93 10.45
C LEU A 337 6.50 24.10 9.83
N ILE A 338 7.76 24.21 10.18
CA ILE A 338 8.69 25.17 9.58
C ILE A 338 9.34 24.56 8.33
N VAL A 339 9.32 25.32 7.24
CA VAL A 339 10.11 25.03 6.04
C VAL A 339 10.96 26.25 5.72
N ARG A 340 12.29 26.09 5.80
CA ARG A 340 13.25 27.09 5.32
C ARG A 340 13.49 26.89 3.84
N VAL A 341 13.28 27.96 3.08
CA VAL A 341 13.48 28.00 1.63
C VAL A 341 14.74 28.81 1.34
N TYR A 342 15.71 28.14 0.73
CA TYR A 342 17.00 28.72 0.36
C TYR A 342 16.95 29.16 -1.11
N MET A 343 17.20 30.44 -1.39
CA MET A 343 17.06 31.00 -2.72
C MET A 343 18.11 32.06 -3.05
N ASP A 344 18.18 32.44 -4.30
CA ASP A 344 19.04 33.51 -4.77
C ASP A 344 18.65 34.84 -4.10
N PRO A 345 19.62 35.65 -3.65
CA PRO A 345 19.34 36.94 -3.01
C PRO A 345 18.52 37.92 -3.88
N SER A 346 18.63 37.81 -5.20
CA SER A 346 17.89 38.65 -6.16
C SER A 346 16.42 38.30 -6.33
N GLU A 347 16.00 37.13 -5.82
CA GLU A 347 14.62 36.70 -5.97
C GLU A 347 13.69 37.42 -4.97
N GLU A 348 12.62 37.97 -5.48
CA GLU A 348 11.55 38.56 -4.69
C GLU A 348 10.37 37.57 -4.64
N VAL A 349 9.90 37.26 -3.42
CA VAL A 349 8.79 36.38 -3.16
C VAL A 349 7.92 36.95 -2.03
N ASP A 350 6.63 36.73 -2.13
CA ASP A 350 5.65 37.13 -1.12
C ASP A 350 4.84 35.93 -0.63
N GLY A 351 4.07 36.12 0.42
CA GLY A 351 3.23 35.08 0.99
C GLY A 351 2.18 34.54 0.01
N LYS A 352 1.74 35.35 -0.95
CA LYS A 352 0.80 34.92 -1.98
C LYS A 352 1.44 33.95 -2.97
N TRP A 353 2.69 34.22 -3.36
CA TRP A 353 3.44 33.31 -4.22
C TRP A 353 3.65 31.96 -3.54
N PHE A 354 4.08 31.96 -2.24
CA PHE A 354 4.25 30.73 -1.48
C PHE A 354 2.95 29.95 -1.34
N LYS A 355 1.84 30.63 -1.04
CA LYS A 355 0.54 29.99 -0.95
C LYS A 355 0.18 29.26 -2.24
N ASN A 356 0.34 29.92 -3.38
CA ASN A 356 0.02 29.32 -4.68
C ASN A 356 0.90 28.09 -4.99
N ILE A 357 2.16 28.08 -4.56
CA ILE A 357 3.07 26.94 -4.80
C ILE A 357 2.80 25.81 -3.81
N VAL A 358 2.59 26.10 -2.54
CA VAL A 358 2.38 25.09 -1.49
C VAL A 358 1.02 24.38 -1.67
N GLU A 359 -0.03 25.15 -1.96
CA GLU A 359 -1.41 24.66 -2.09
C GLU A 359 -1.75 24.20 -3.52
N MET A 360 -0.75 23.84 -4.33
CA MET A 360 -1.02 23.18 -5.61
C MET A 360 -1.59 21.79 -5.39
N ASP A 361 -2.80 21.53 -5.87
CA ASP A 361 -3.47 20.23 -5.70
C ASP A 361 -2.77 19.09 -6.42
N LYS A 362 -2.07 19.38 -7.52
CA LYS A 362 -1.46 18.38 -8.40
C LYS A 362 -0.04 18.74 -8.77
N LEU A 363 0.83 17.76 -8.66
CA LEU A 363 2.22 17.83 -9.09
C LEU A 363 2.46 16.87 -10.24
N GLU A 364 3.04 17.38 -11.32
CA GLU A 364 3.53 16.56 -12.43
C GLU A 364 4.96 16.09 -12.18
N MET A 365 5.13 14.78 -12.13
CA MET A 365 6.44 14.15 -11.93
C MET A 365 6.84 13.33 -13.15
N PRO A 366 8.01 13.59 -13.77
CA PRO A 366 8.51 12.77 -14.87
C PRO A 366 8.81 11.35 -14.40
N VAL A 367 8.38 10.35 -15.18
CA VAL A 367 8.59 8.93 -14.89
C VAL A 367 9.77 8.38 -15.69
N HIS A 368 10.55 7.51 -15.06
CA HIS A 368 11.65 6.82 -15.73
C HIS A 368 11.09 5.94 -16.86
N GLY A 369 11.49 6.21 -18.11
CA GLY A 369 10.96 5.54 -19.30
C GLY A 369 10.04 6.42 -20.17
N GLY A 370 9.82 7.67 -19.80
CA GLY A 370 9.02 8.67 -20.52
C GLY A 370 7.56 8.70 -20.03
N GLY A 371 7.03 9.91 -20.00
CA GLY A 371 5.69 10.21 -19.49
C GLY A 371 5.73 11.01 -18.19
N VAL A 372 4.57 11.49 -17.80
CA VAL A 372 4.36 12.29 -16.59
C VAL A 372 3.32 11.60 -15.72
N LYS A 373 3.62 11.49 -14.43
CA LYS A 373 2.67 11.00 -13.43
C LYS A 373 2.16 12.17 -12.61
N GLU A 374 0.85 12.35 -12.58
CA GLU A 374 0.22 13.27 -11.64
C GLU A 374 0.21 12.69 -10.23
N ILE A 375 0.57 13.51 -9.25
CA ILE A 375 0.53 13.20 -7.83
C ILE A 375 -0.33 14.26 -7.17
N GLU A 376 -1.37 13.85 -6.49
CA GLU A 376 -2.20 14.74 -5.68
C GLU A 376 -1.47 15.04 -4.38
N VAL A 377 -1.43 16.32 -4.00
CA VAL A 377 -0.87 16.82 -2.75
C VAL A 377 -1.92 17.70 -2.05
N ASP A 378 -1.85 17.79 -0.72
CA ASP A 378 -2.81 18.50 0.11
C ASP A 378 -2.11 19.35 1.18
N TYR A 379 -0.95 19.91 0.83
CA TYR A 379 -0.22 20.79 1.73
C TYR A 379 -0.99 22.09 1.95
N LYS A 380 -0.87 22.63 3.16
CA LYS A 380 -1.46 23.91 3.50
C LYS A 380 -0.38 24.92 3.85
N TYR A 381 -0.58 26.13 3.39
CA TYR A 381 0.27 27.26 3.70
C TYR A 381 -0.35 28.04 4.86
N GLU A 382 0.40 28.14 5.99
CA GLU A 382 -0.05 28.79 7.21
C GLU A 382 0.61 30.15 7.45
N GLY A 383 1.49 30.57 6.53
CA GLY A 383 2.09 31.89 6.58
C GLY A 383 3.59 31.90 6.30
N MET A 384 4.13 33.09 6.21
CA MET A 384 5.56 33.39 6.09
C MET A 384 6.00 34.18 7.32
N GLU A 385 7.15 33.84 7.88
CA GLU A 385 7.72 34.61 8.99
C GLU A 385 8.22 35.98 8.51
N ASP A 386 8.04 36.96 9.36
CA ASP A 386 8.56 38.30 9.08
C ASP A 386 10.09 38.32 9.15
N GLY A 387 10.70 38.88 8.10
CA GLY A 387 12.13 38.96 8.00
C GLY A 387 12.76 37.92 7.09
N VAL A 388 13.92 38.26 6.59
CA VAL A 388 14.74 37.42 5.72
C VAL A 388 16.12 37.32 6.37
N SER A 389 16.66 36.11 6.43
CA SER A 389 18.04 35.92 6.85
C SER A 389 18.92 35.51 5.67
N TYR A 390 20.22 35.61 5.87
CA TYR A 390 21.22 35.29 4.86
C TYR A 390 22.27 34.37 5.50
N MET A 391 22.81 33.46 4.70
CA MET A 391 23.97 32.65 5.09
C MET A 391 25.01 32.64 3.98
N PRO A 392 26.29 32.47 4.31
CA PRO A 392 27.35 32.30 3.30
C PRO A 392 27.07 31.07 2.40
N VAL A 393 27.45 31.17 1.13
CA VAL A 393 27.22 30.08 0.15
C VAL A 393 27.98 28.81 0.51
N ASP A 394 29.17 28.91 1.07
CA ASP A 394 30.00 27.81 1.51
C ASP A 394 29.34 27.03 2.69
N GLU A 395 28.81 27.77 3.65
CA GLU A 395 28.03 27.17 4.76
C GLU A 395 26.80 26.45 4.24
N TYR A 396 26.06 27.07 3.31
CA TYR A 396 24.90 26.45 2.66
C TYR A 396 25.27 25.14 1.94
N LEU A 397 26.33 25.14 1.12
CA LEU A 397 26.76 23.97 0.37
C LEU A 397 27.16 22.82 1.31
N ARG A 398 27.94 23.09 2.36
CA ARG A 398 28.30 22.12 3.39
C ARG A 398 27.07 21.59 4.13
N MET A 399 26.16 22.48 4.49
CA MET A 399 24.91 22.09 5.17
C MET A 399 24.03 21.18 4.29
N MET A 400 23.90 21.48 2.99
CA MET A 400 23.02 20.74 2.08
C MET A 400 23.67 19.49 1.50
N PHE A 401 24.97 19.36 1.56
CA PHE A 401 25.65 18.13 1.13
C PHE A 401 25.28 16.96 2.05
N SER A 402 25.10 15.79 1.47
CA SER A 402 24.82 14.56 2.22
C SER A 402 26.06 13.67 2.15
N PRO A 403 26.96 13.72 3.15
CA PRO A 403 28.19 12.95 3.09
C PRO A 403 27.90 11.46 3.19
N PHE A 404 28.71 10.65 2.52
CA PHE A 404 28.76 9.20 2.69
C PHE A 404 29.99 8.84 3.53
N LYS A 405 29.80 7.93 4.50
CA LYS A 405 30.87 7.44 5.36
C LYS A 405 30.74 5.96 5.59
N ALA A 406 31.74 5.21 5.16
CA ALA A 406 31.90 3.80 5.51
C ALA A 406 33.28 3.59 6.17
N GLN A 407 33.27 3.01 7.37
CA GLN A 407 34.49 2.75 8.13
C GLN A 407 34.48 1.32 8.63
N PHE A 408 35.55 0.60 8.38
CA PHE A 408 35.70 -0.81 8.75
C PHE A 408 36.31 -0.91 10.15
N LYS A 409 35.46 -0.92 11.19
CA LYS A 409 35.89 -0.85 12.62
C LYS A 409 37.01 -1.78 12.98
N LYS A 410 36.93 -3.06 12.61
CA LYS A 410 37.99 -4.06 12.91
C LYS A 410 39.33 -3.66 12.32
N ARG A 411 39.35 -3.04 11.13
CA ARG A 411 40.59 -2.60 10.48
C ARG A 411 41.12 -1.31 11.09
N VAL A 412 40.26 -0.42 11.53
CA VAL A 412 40.68 0.76 12.30
C VAL A 412 41.46 0.32 13.55
N GLU A 413 41.00 -0.69 14.26
CA GLU A 413 41.65 -1.26 15.43
C GLU A 413 42.95 -2.00 15.04
N GLN A 414 42.94 -2.80 14.00
CA GLN A 414 44.10 -3.59 13.51
C GLN A 414 45.26 -2.70 13.07
N TYR A 415 44.98 -1.57 12.42
CA TYR A 415 45.98 -0.65 11.89
C TYR A 415 46.17 0.59 12.77
N ALA A 416 45.69 0.56 14.02
CA ALA A 416 45.89 1.63 14.96
C ALA A 416 47.38 1.84 15.24
N GLY A 417 47.86 3.10 15.13
CA GLY A 417 49.29 3.43 15.35
C GLY A 417 50.21 3.12 14.16
N GLN A 418 49.71 2.55 13.08
CA GLN A 418 50.51 2.35 11.86
C GLN A 418 50.32 3.54 10.89
N PRO A 419 51.28 3.78 9.99
CA PRO A 419 51.10 4.78 8.93
C PRO A 419 49.86 4.49 8.09
N GLN A 420 49.04 5.50 7.93
CA GLN A 420 47.85 5.45 7.06
C GLN A 420 48.05 6.39 5.89
N TYR A 421 47.61 5.94 4.72
CA TYR A 421 47.66 6.71 3.51
C TYR A 421 46.27 7.21 3.17
N ILE A 422 46.19 8.41 2.62
CA ILE A 422 44.94 9.06 2.18
C ILE A 422 45.02 9.25 0.68
N TYR A 423 44.09 8.67 -0.04
CA TYR A 423 43.87 8.92 -1.45
C TYR A 423 42.58 9.71 -1.61
N GLU A 424 42.70 10.86 -2.28
CA GLU A 424 41.56 11.76 -2.51
C GLU A 424 41.44 12.06 -4.01
N ILE A 425 40.21 11.91 -4.51
CA ILE A 425 39.86 12.27 -5.86
C ILE A 425 38.61 13.17 -5.82
N ALA A 426 38.72 14.37 -6.37
CA ALA A 426 37.65 15.36 -6.39
C ALA A 426 37.07 15.52 -7.80
N ASP A 427 35.76 15.50 -7.93
CA ASP A 427 35.03 15.71 -9.18
C ASP A 427 33.62 16.22 -8.88
N GLN A 428 33.21 17.30 -9.60
CA GLN A 428 31.89 17.87 -9.50
C GLN A 428 30.77 16.85 -9.84
N ASN A 429 31.07 15.86 -10.68
CA ASN A 429 30.12 14.80 -11.02
C ASN A 429 29.73 13.93 -9.80
N TYR A 430 30.50 13.91 -8.73
CA TYR A 430 30.19 13.12 -7.54
C TYR A 430 28.95 13.61 -6.77
N GLU A 431 28.44 14.81 -7.08
CA GLU A 431 27.13 15.26 -6.61
C GLU A 431 25.95 14.55 -7.29
N LYS A 432 26.14 13.90 -8.44
CA LYS A 432 25.05 13.26 -9.17
C LYS A 432 24.40 12.16 -8.33
N PRO A 433 23.05 12.08 -8.32
CA PRO A 433 22.34 11.07 -7.53
C PRO A 433 22.76 9.63 -7.81
N ILE A 434 23.21 9.34 -9.04
CA ILE A 434 23.67 8.00 -9.41
C ILE A 434 24.97 7.64 -8.68
N ILE A 435 25.89 8.57 -8.56
CA ILE A 435 27.16 8.35 -7.86
C ILE A 435 26.91 8.15 -6.36
N MET A 436 26.12 9.03 -5.74
CA MET A 436 25.72 8.91 -4.34
C MET A 436 25.06 7.55 -4.04
N ARG A 437 24.24 7.05 -4.97
CA ARG A 437 23.59 5.73 -4.86
C ARG A 437 24.60 4.60 -4.97
N ASN A 438 25.65 4.77 -5.74
CA ASN A 438 26.68 3.75 -5.97
C ASN A 438 27.72 3.68 -4.84
N MET A 439 27.85 4.69 -3.99
CA MET A 439 28.81 4.70 -2.89
C MET A 439 28.73 3.50 -1.94
N PRO A 440 27.54 3.00 -1.52
CA PRO A 440 27.44 1.76 -0.74
C PRO A 440 28.00 0.54 -1.48
N TYR A 441 27.78 0.44 -2.81
CA TYR A 441 28.32 -0.66 -3.61
C TYR A 441 29.84 -0.56 -3.72
N LEU A 442 30.38 0.62 -3.99
CA LEU A 442 31.83 0.86 -4.00
C LEU A 442 32.45 0.50 -2.65
N SER A 443 31.84 0.92 -1.56
CA SER A 443 32.30 0.59 -0.21
C SER A 443 32.33 -0.92 0.05
N ASN A 444 31.27 -1.64 -0.38
CA ASN A 444 31.21 -3.09 -0.25
C ASN A 444 32.28 -3.77 -1.10
N HIS A 445 32.43 -3.38 -2.36
CA HIS A 445 33.47 -3.90 -3.26
C HIS A 445 34.88 -3.71 -2.66
N LEU A 446 35.21 -2.50 -2.25
CA LEU A 446 36.50 -2.16 -1.64
C LEU A 446 36.72 -2.87 -0.29
N SER A 447 35.66 -3.25 0.40
CA SER A 447 35.75 -4.01 1.65
C SER A 447 36.37 -5.39 1.49
N GLY A 448 36.43 -5.93 0.28
CA GLY A 448 37.18 -7.17 -0.03
C GLY A 448 38.71 -7.04 0.13
N ASN A 449 39.25 -5.81 0.16
CA ASN A 449 40.68 -5.56 0.26
C ASN A 449 41.03 -5.17 1.68
N GLU A 450 41.86 -5.99 2.35
CA GLU A 450 42.22 -5.84 3.77
C GLU A 450 42.95 -4.54 4.09
N GLY A 451 43.73 -3.99 3.15
CA GLY A 451 44.46 -2.73 3.32
C GLY A 451 43.54 -1.49 3.40
N ILE A 452 42.28 -1.56 3.01
CA ILE A 452 41.38 -0.40 3.01
C ILE A 452 40.67 -0.26 4.37
N ILE A 453 40.85 0.88 5.02
CA ILE A 453 40.32 1.19 6.35
C ILE A 453 38.98 1.89 6.31
N GLY A 454 38.76 2.75 5.33
CA GLY A 454 37.50 3.48 5.17
C GLY A 454 37.39 4.24 3.85
N ILE A 455 36.18 4.55 3.48
CA ILE A 455 35.83 5.33 2.29
C ILE A 455 34.82 6.40 2.67
N TYR A 456 35.03 7.60 2.17
CA TYR A 456 34.23 8.79 2.48
C TYR A 456 33.92 9.53 1.18
N LEU A 457 32.78 10.17 1.13
CA LEU A 457 32.45 11.18 0.10
C LEU A 457 31.95 12.42 0.85
N ASP A 458 32.67 13.50 0.72
CA ASP A 458 32.36 14.79 1.35
C ASP A 458 32.87 15.94 0.46
N LEU A 459 32.54 17.19 0.82
CA LEU A 459 33.12 18.36 0.17
C LEU A 459 34.53 18.61 0.71
N ASN A 460 35.47 18.83 -0.21
CA ASN A 460 36.84 19.25 0.14
C ASN A 460 36.88 20.74 0.54
N GLU A 461 38.06 21.28 0.72
CA GLU A 461 38.25 22.70 1.08
C GLU A 461 37.74 23.65 -0.02
N GLU A 462 37.83 23.26 -1.28
CA GLU A 462 37.38 24.01 -2.44
C GLU A 462 35.88 23.85 -2.76
N LEU A 463 35.12 23.18 -1.85
CA LEU A 463 33.70 22.87 -2.02
C LEU A 463 33.41 21.93 -3.19
N VAL A 464 34.39 21.16 -3.64
CA VAL A 464 34.22 20.13 -4.65
C VAL A 464 33.97 18.78 -3.97
N PRO A 465 32.97 17.99 -4.41
CA PRO A 465 32.76 16.65 -3.89
C PRO A 465 33.99 15.76 -4.11
N ALA A 466 34.50 15.14 -3.04
CA ALA A 466 35.71 14.33 -3.08
C ALA A 466 35.48 12.96 -2.45
N ILE A 467 35.90 11.91 -3.15
CA ILE A 467 35.99 10.56 -2.60
C ILE A 467 37.33 10.42 -1.95
N THR A 468 37.34 10.19 -0.62
CA THR A 468 38.54 10.00 0.16
C THR A 468 38.61 8.56 0.64
N ILE A 469 39.71 7.86 0.35
CA ILE A 469 39.95 6.50 0.80
C ILE A 469 41.16 6.49 1.76
N ARG A 470 40.93 5.91 2.94
CA ARG A 470 42.02 5.64 3.92
C ARG A 470 42.46 4.20 3.80
N PHE A 471 43.73 3.98 3.68
CA PHE A 471 44.29 2.66 3.55
C PHE A 471 45.65 2.54 4.27
N ALA A 472 46.06 1.29 4.56
CA ALA A 472 47.35 0.92 5.07
C ALA A 472 48.20 0.25 4.00
N ALA A 473 49.55 0.40 4.03
CA ALA A 473 50.41 -0.37 3.12
C ALA A 473 50.12 -1.88 3.21
N PRO A 474 50.14 -2.62 2.09
CA PRO A 474 50.85 -2.30 0.83
C PRO A 474 49.99 -1.84 -0.36
N MET A 475 48.88 -1.15 -0.15
CA MET A 475 48.05 -0.65 -1.23
C MET A 475 48.67 0.61 -1.85
N THR A 476 48.71 0.72 -3.19
CA THR A 476 49.11 1.94 -3.93
C THR A 476 47.88 2.68 -4.47
N GLU A 477 48.04 3.96 -4.79
CA GLU A 477 46.93 4.77 -5.38
C GLU A 477 46.48 4.24 -6.75
N GLU A 478 47.46 3.78 -7.57
CA GLU A 478 47.15 3.18 -8.88
C GLU A 478 46.26 1.93 -8.70
N LYS A 479 46.56 1.10 -7.70
CA LYS A 479 45.75 -0.08 -7.42
C LYS A 479 44.36 0.26 -6.92
N LEU A 480 44.24 1.31 -6.09
CA LEU A 480 42.91 1.83 -5.68
C LEU A 480 42.10 2.34 -6.85
N TRP A 481 42.73 3.12 -7.74
CA TRP A 481 42.07 3.61 -8.94
C TRP A 481 41.60 2.50 -9.85
N GLU A 482 42.43 1.47 -10.08
CA GLU A 482 42.06 0.29 -10.83
C GLU A 482 40.79 -0.39 -10.25
N LEU A 483 40.76 -0.59 -8.91
CA LEU A 483 39.62 -1.21 -8.22
C LEU A 483 38.35 -0.37 -8.32
N MET A 484 38.46 0.95 -8.22
CA MET A 484 37.31 1.86 -8.31
C MET A 484 36.71 1.95 -9.71
N THR A 485 37.53 1.74 -10.75
CA THR A 485 37.15 1.91 -12.17
C THR A 485 36.87 0.61 -12.89
N MET A 486 36.80 -0.51 -12.18
CA MET A 486 36.39 -1.80 -12.75
C MET A 486 34.98 -1.71 -13.38
N GLU A 487 34.76 -2.43 -14.47
CA GLU A 487 33.44 -2.48 -15.13
C GLU A 487 32.34 -3.07 -14.26
N THR A 488 32.71 -4.03 -13.41
CA THR A 488 31.82 -4.67 -12.45
C THR A 488 32.45 -4.68 -11.07
N TRP A 489 31.60 -4.52 -10.05
CA TRP A 489 32.00 -4.58 -8.66
C TRP A 489 31.43 -5.82 -7.99
N SER A 490 32.27 -6.60 -7.30
CA SER A 490 31.82 -7.76 -6.53
C SER A 490 31.20 -7.28 -5.20
N ILE A 491 29.91 -7.55 -5.01
CA ILE A 491 29.13 -7.13 -3.86
C ILE A 491 28.75 -8.34 -3.02
N THR A 492 29.14 -8.35 -1.75
CA THR A 492 28.81 -9.39 -0.78
C THR A 492 27.50 -9.08 -0.06
N TYR A 493 26.47 -9.88 -0.29
CA TYR A 493 25.15 -9.80 0.37
C TYR A 493 25.03 -10.72 1.59
N GLY A 494 25.89 -11.73 1.71
CA GLY A 494 25.91 -12.70 2.81
C GLY A 494 27.14 -13.59 2.75
N LYS A 495 27.24 -14.58 3.66
CA LYS A 495 28.45 -15.43 3.78
C LYS A 495 28.86 -16.11 2.46
N ASP A 496 27.88 -16.46 1.60
CA ASP A 496 28.10 -17.20 0.35
C ASP A 496 27.40 -16.56 -0.85
N ASP A 497 26.86 -15.34 -0.71
CA ASP A 497 26.15 -14.64 -1.79
C ASP A 497 26.99 -13.43 -2.23
N VAL A 498 27.80 -13.61 -3.24
CA VAL A 498 28.59 -12.57 -3.91
C VAL A 498 28.03 -12.40 -5.32
N ARG A 499 27.67 -11.15 -5.66
CA ARG A 499 27.12 -10.81 -6.97
C ARG A 499 27.95 -9.72 -7.62
N GLU A 500 28.07 -9.78 -8.92
CA GLU A 500 28.68 -8.70 -9.70
C GLU A 500 27.63 -7.67 -10.12
N VAL A 501 27.93 -6.42 -9.87
CA VAL A 501 27.05 -5.28 -10.17
C VAL A 501 27.81 -4.31 -11.06
N GLY A 502 27.26 -3.99 -12.22
CA GLY A 502 27.76 -2.92 -13.08
C GLY A 502 27.43 -1.57 -12.44
N ALA A 503 28.44 -0.93 -11.83
CA ALA A 503 28.30 0.36 -11.21
C ALA A 503 29.49 1.26 -11.60
N LYS A 504 29.28 2.57 -11.60
CA LYS A 504 30.30 3.54 -12.02
C LYS A 504 30.32 4.71 -11.07
N ILE A 505 31.50 5.30 -10.92
CA ILE A 505 31.73 6.58 -10.20
C ILE A 505 32.08 7.73 -11.15
N GLY A 506 32.21 7.46 -12.44
CA GLY A 506 32.52 8.47 -13.45
C GLY A 506 31.88 8.18 -14.80
#